data_9e18fb4ee0b7daa50e8479d9d7658c37
#
_entry.id   9e18fb4ee0b7daa50e8479d9d7658c37
#
_cell.length_a   1.000
_cell.length_b   1.000
_cell.length_c   1.000
_cell.angle_alpha   90.00
_cell.angle_beta   90.00
_cell.angle_gamma   90.00
#
_symmetry.space_group_name_H-M   'P 1'
#
loop_
_entity.id
_entity.type
_entity.pdbx_description
1 polymer ?
#
loop_
_entity_poly.entity_id
_entity_poly.type
_entity_poly.pdbx_seq_one_letter_code
_entity_poly.pdbx_strand_id
1 'polypeptide(L)'
;DPATGKLDAFWDGGFTGNPALFPFYQPRFPRDIVIVNINPLMRDGVPKTPVEIADRVNEISFNSSLMAQLRAINFVKKLHQEDRLHDRVMANPLIHMILDDTLMNDLTARSKMMPAPGLLARMKEAGQAAADGFLDEHGDALGDRDTVDLRALFAGSEVVG
;
A
#
# COMPACT_ATOMS: atom_id res chain seq x y z
N ASP A 1 28.39 10.76 10.15
CA ASP A 1 27.98 12.05 10.70
C ASP A 1 29.14 13.05 10.57
N PRO A 2 28.99 14.10 9.74
CA PRO A 2 30.03 15.12 9.53
C PRO A 2 30.41 15.90 10.81
N ALA A 3 29.52 16.00 11.78
CA ALA A 3 29.76 16.74 13.03
C ALA A 3 30.57 15.94 14.05
N THR A 4 30.48 14.61 14.04
CA THR A 4 31.13 13.75 15.02
C THR A 4 32.24 12.88 14.44
N GLY A 5 32.38 12.80 13.11
CA GLY A 5 33.29 11.89 12.40
C GLY A 5 32.98 10.41 12.59
N LYS A 6 31.82 10.06 13.19
CA LYS A 6 31.41 8.67 13.39
C LYS A 6 30.69 8.14 12.16
N LEU A 7 30.89 6.86 11.87
CA LEU A 7 30.09 6.12 10.90
C LEU A 7 28.75 5.74 11.55
N ASP A 8 27.66 6.24 10.96
CA ASP A 8 26.32 5.87 11.37
C ASP A 8 25.80 4.77 10.46
N ALA A 9 25.09 3.79 11.04
CA ALA A 9 24.41 2.76 10.29
C ALA A 9 22.94 3.15 10.10
N PHE A 10 22.47 3.07 8.86
CA PHE A 10 21.08 3.37 8.51
C PHE A 10 20.40 2.13 7.95
N TRP A 11 19.13 1.97 8.28
CA TRP A 11 18.25 0.96 7.69
C TRP A 11 17.26 1.63 6.76
N ASP A 12 16.81 0.89 5.75
CA ASP A 12 15.73 1.34 4.87
C ASP A 12 14.45 1.56 5.69
N GLY A 13 13.86 2.75 5.56
CA GLY A 13 12.61 3.10 6.22
C GLY A 13 11.43 2.19 5.85
N GLY A 14 11.52 1.50 4.71
CA GLY A 14 10.53 0.52 4.26
C GLY A 14 10.31 -0.65 5.23
N PHE A 15 11.29 -0.97 6.10
CA PHE A 15 11.12 -1.96 7.15
C PHE A 15 10.16 -1.53 8.27
N THR A 16 9.93 -0.23 8.43
CA THR A 16 9.06 0.31 9.49
C THR A 16 7.81 0.99 8.97
N GLY A 17 7.82 1.45 7.72
CA GLY A 17 6.69 2.17 7.12
C GLY A 17 6.75 2.16 5.59
N ASN A 18 6.00 1.26 4.95
CA ASN A 18 5.93 1.16 3.48
C ASN A 18 4.49 0.96 3.01
N PRO A 19 3.84 2.00 2.49
CA PRO A 19 4.23 3.43 2.56
C PRO A 19 3.96 4.04 3.94
N ALA A 20 4.61 5.17 4.23
CA ALA A 20 4.30 5.98 5.41
C ALA A 20 3.17 6.96 5.07
N LEU A 21 1.92 6.62 5.42
CA LEU A 21 0.74 7.43 5.07
C LEU A 21 0.43 8.52 6.10
N PHE A 22 0.86 8.34 7.35
CA PHE A 22 0.53 9.24 8.46
C PHE A 22 0.85 10.73 8.23
N PRO A 23 1.89 11.13 7.44
CA PRO A 23 2.15 12.54 7.20
C PRO A 23 1.02 13.23 6.41
N PHE A 24 0.26 12.45 5.62
CA PHE A 24 -0.81 12.95 4.74
C PHE A 24 -2.16 13.13 5.44
N TYR A 25 -2.30 12.74 6.71
CA TYR A 25 -3.56 12.93 7.45
C TYR A 25 -3.78 14.37 7.93
N GLN A 26 -2.82 15.25 7.69
CA GLN A 26 -2.92 16.65 8.08
C GLN A 26 -3.86 17.41 7.14
N PRO A 27 -4.76 18.28 7.65
CA PRO A 27 -5.75 19.02 6.86
C PRO A 27 -5.17 19.92 5.75
N ARG A 28 -3.86 20.19 5.79
CA ARG A 28 -3.17 21.01 4.77
C ARG A 28 -2.88 20.28 3.46
N PHE A 29 -2.97 18.95 3.45
CA PHE A 29 -2.74 18.13 2.27
C PHE A 29 -4.04 17.80 1.53
N PRO A 30 -3.98 17.49 0.23
CA PRO A 30 -5.12 16.94 -0.48
C PRO A 30 -5.68 15.71 0.25
N ARG A 31 -6.98 15.50 0.12
CA ARG A 31 -7.64 14.35 0.73
C ARG A 31 -7.33 13.04 0.02
N ASP A 32 -7.07 13.11 -1.28
CA ASP A 32 -6.79 11.91 -2.08
C ASP A 32 -5.40 11.38 -1.77
N ILE A 33 -5.34 10.10 -1.43
CA ILE A 33 -4.11 9.34 -1.26
C ILE A 33 -4.14 8.19 -2.25
N VAL A 34 -3.35 8.30 -3.31
CA VAL A 34 -3.20 7.24 -4.31
C VAL A 34 -1.99 6.37 -3.94
N ILE A 35 -2.25 5.12 -3.65
CA ILE A 35 -1.24 4.13 -3.28
C ILE A 35 -0.92 3.28 -4.50
N VAL A 36 0.32 3.35 -4.98
CA VAL A 36 0.82 2.43 -6.01
C VAL A 36 1.43 1.23 -5.30
N ASN A 37 0.73 0.10 -5.31
CA ASN A 37 1.15 -1.09 -4.60
C ASN A 37 1.92 -2.05 -5.53
N ILE A 38 3.16 -2.35 -5.15
CA ILE A 38 4.07 -3.22 -5.93
C ILE A 38 4.21 -4.63 -5.36
N ASN A 39 3.58 -4.91 -4.23
CA ASN A 39 3.54 -6.24 -3.63
C ASN A 39 2.11 -6.76 -3.65
N PRO A 40 1.85 -8.01 -4.07
CA PRO A 40 0.49 -8.52 -4.09
C PRO A 40 -0.12 -8.50 -2.69
N LEU A 41 -1.34 -8.00 -2.59
CA LEU A 41 -2.12 -8.04 -1.35
C LEU A 41 -2.73 -9.43 -1.16
N MET A 42 -3.15 -10.04 -2.26
CA MET A 42 -3.75 -11.37 -2.28
C MET A 42 -2.90 -12.33 -3.12
N ARG A 43 -2.80 -13.56 -2.64
CA ARG A 43 -2.14 -14.65 -3.35
C ARG A 43 -2.98 -15.90 -3.20
N ASP A 44 -3.25 -16.53 -4.33
CA ASP A 44 -3.97 -17.79 -4.37
C ASP A 44 -3.09 -18.94 -3.89
N GLY A 45 -3.72 -19.84 -3.14
CA GLY A 45 -3.10 -21.07 -2.67
C GLY A 45 -2.17 -20.91 -1.46
N VAL A 46 -1.73 -22.06 -0.96
CA VAL A 46 -0.83 -22.14 0.18
C VAL A 46 0.59 -22.44 -0.33
N PRO A 47 1.61 -21.66 0.05
CA PRO A 47 2.98 -21.91 -0.36
C PRO A 47 3.46 -23.28 0.17
N LYS A 48 4.11 -24.07 -0.71
CA LYS A 48 4.54 -25.44 -0.39
C LYS A 48 6.04 -25.63 -0.43
N THR A 49 6.76 -24.79 -1.16
CA THR A 49 8.22 -24.84 -1.26
C THR A 49 8.88 -23.81 -0.34
N PRO A 50 10.13 -24.04 0.09
CA PRO A 50 10.87 -23.05 0.90
C PRO A 50 10.97 -21.67 0.24
N VAL A 51 11.06 -21.61 -1.08
CA VAL A 51 11.12 -20.35 -1.84
C VAL A 51 9.77 -19.63 -1.77
N GLU A 52 8.67 -20.33 -2.05
CA GLU A 52 7.33 -19.76 -1.98
C GLU A 52 6.99 -19.27 -0.56
N ILE A 53 7.41 -20.04 0.46
CA ILE A 53 7.22 -19.64 1.87
C ILE A 53 8.02 -18.38 2.18
N ALA A 54 9.28 -18.30 1.76
CA ALA A 54 10.12 -17.12 1.97
C ALA A 54 9.55 -15.89 1.25
N ASP A 55 9.09 -16.05 0.00
CA ASP A 55 8.44 -14.98 -0.76
C ASP A 55 7.17 -14.50 -0.04
N ARG A 56 6.33 -15.41 0.46
CA ARG A 56 5.11 -15.05 1.18
C ARG A 56 5.38 -14.34 2.50
N VAL A 57 6.37 -14.78 3.27
CA VAL A 57 6.80 -14.11 4.50
C VAL A 57 7.26 -12.69 4.21
N ASN A 58 8.01 -12.50 3.11
CA ASN A 58 8.48 -11.19 2.69
C ASN A 58 7.32 -10.27 2.28
N GLU A 59 6.36 -10.76 1.50
CA GLU A 59 5.14 -10.02 1.11
C GLU A 59 4.31 -9.60 2.32
N ILE A 60 4.07 -10.51 3.26
CA ILE A 60 3.33 -10.21 4.50
C ILE A 60 4.07 -9.15 5.31
N SER A 61 5.39 -9.26 5.44
CA SER A 61 6.20 -8.30 6.19
C SER A 61 6.12 -6.90 5.58
N PHE A 62 6.26 -6.77 4.26
CA PHE A 62 6.16 -5.49 3.57
C PHE A 62 4.75 -4.90 3.61
N ASN A 63 3.72 -5.72 3.45
CA ASN A 63 2.34 -5.25 3.45
C ASN A 63 1.80 -4.96 4.87
N SER A 64 2.43 -5.48 5.92
CA SER A 64 1.94 -5.32 7.29
C SER A 64 1.80 -3.87 7.72
N SER A 65 2.76 -3.03 7.36
CA SER A 65 2.72 -1.58 7.64
C SER A 65 1.57 -0.89 6.90
N LEU A 66 1.39 -1.17 5.61
CA LEU A 66 0.28 -0.64 4.83
C LEU A 66 -1.07 -1.05 5.45
N MET A 67 -1.24 -2.33 5.77
CA MET A 67 -2.48 -2.84 6.36
C MET A 67 -2.78 -2.20 7.72
N ALA A 68 -1.76 -1.97 8.56
CA ALA A 68 -1.92 -1.27 9.83
C ALA A 68 -2.38 0.18 9.63
N GLN A 69 -1.82 0.89 8.67
CA GLN A 69 -2.22 2.27 8.36
C GLN A 69 -3.62 2.35 7.74
N LEU A 70 -3.97 1.43 6.84
CA LEU A 70 -5.32 1.37 6.27
C LEU A 70 -6.39 1.08 7.35
N ARG A 71 -6.08 0.22 8.33
CA ARG A 71 -6.97 0.02 9.50
C ARG A 71 -7.13 1.29 10.32
N ALA A 72 -6.05 2.04 10.56
CA ALA A 72 -6.11 3.32 11.25
C ALA A 72 -6.98 4.33 10.47
N ILE A 73 -6.84 4.40 9.14
CA ILE A 73 -7.68 5.24 8.29
C ILE A 73 -9.14 4.80 8.37
N ASN A 74 -9.43 3.51 8.30
CA ASN A 74 -10.80 2.99 8.42
C ASN A 74 -11.44 3.42 9.75
N PHE A 75 -10.67 3.38 10.84
CA PHE A 75 -11.12 3.87 12.15
C PHE A 75 -11.37 5.39 12.15
N VAL A 76 -10.48 6.19 11.56
CA VAL A 76 -10.66 7.64 11.41
C VAL A 76 -11.93 7.95 10.61
N LYS A 77 -12.16 7.24 9.48
CA LYS A 77 -13.38 7.37 8.68
C LYS A 77 -14.64 7.07 9.48
N LYS A 78 -14.60 6.04 10.33
CA LYS A 78 -15.72 5.72 11.23
C LYS A 78 -16.00 6.87 12.20
N LEU A 79 -14.98 7.48 12.80
CA LEU A 79 -15.15 8.63 13.69
C LEU A 79 -15.75 9.85 12.99
N HIS A 80 -15.36 10.10 11.71
CA HIS A 80 -15.99 11.16 10.91
C HIS A 80 -17.46 10.85 10.61
N GLN A 81 -17.80 9.61 10.27
CA GLN A 81 -19.20 9.21 10.01
C GLN A 81 -20.09 9.29 11.25
N GLU A 82 -19.52 9.11 12.44
CA GLU A 82 -20.20 9.23 13.73
C GLU A 82 -20.20 10.67 14.27
N ASP A 83 -19.71 11.66 13.49
CA ASP A 83 -19.60 13.07 13.86
C ASP A 83 -18.74 13.32 15.12
N ARG A 84 -17.80 12.39 15.40
CA ARG A 84 -16.90 12.41 16.56
C ARG A 84 -15.52 12.98 16.24
N LEU A 85 -15.23 13.23 14.97
CA LEU A 85 -13.98 13.82 14.51
C LEU A 85 -14.27 14.81 13.38
N HIS A 86 -13.63 15.99 13.44
CA HIS A 86 -13.81 17.04 12.44
C HIS A 86 -12.57 17.16 11.55
N ASP A 87 -12.76 17.52 10.28
CA ASP A 87 -11.70 17.70 9.28
C ASP A 87 -10.61 18.70 9.71
N ARG A 88 -10.94 19.65 10.60
CA ARG A 88 -9.96 20.60 11.15
C ARG A 88 -8.93 19.95 12.08
N VAL A 89 -9.27 18.81 12.67
CA VAL A 89 -8.38 18.06 13.57
C VAL A 89 -7.56 17.06 12.79
N MET A 90 -8.23 16.29 11.94
CA MET A 90 -7.62 15.28 11.07
C MET A 90 -8.46 15.17 9.79
N ALA A 91 -7.82 15.20 8.65
CA ALA A 91 -8.50 15.03 7.37
C ALA A 91 -9.19 13.67 7.29
N ASN A 92 -10.31 13.62 6.56
CA ASN A 92 -10.94 12.37 6.16
C ASN A 92 -10.37 11.97 4.77
N PRO A 93 -9.31 11.16 4.70
CA PRO A 93 -8.63 10.88 3.45
C PRO A 93 -9.47 10.00 2.53
N LEU A 94 -9.35 10.20 1.23
CA LEU A 94 -9.91 9.36 0.18
C LEU A 94 -8.83 8.41 -0.31
N ILE A 95 -9.08 7.11 -0.22
CA ILE A 95 -8.08 6.09 -0.51
C ILE A 95 -8.32 5.46 -1.87
N HIS A 96 -7.26 5.48 -2.68
CA HIS A 96 -7.20 4.89 -4.00
C HIS A 96 -6.03 3.94 -4.09
N MET A 97 -6.16 2.86 -4.85
CA MET A 97 -5.06 1.92 -5.07
C MET A 97 -4.90 1.60 -6.55
N ILE A 98 -3.66 1.67 -7.02
CA ILE A 98 -3.24 1.14 -8.31
C ILE A 98 -2.41 -0.11 -8.03
N LEU A 99 -2.83 -1.25 -8.56
CA LEU A 99 -2.17 -2.53 -8.32
C LEU A 99 -2.28 -3.43 -9.57
N ASP A 100 -1.32 -4.32 -9.72
CA ASP A 100 -1.35 -5.41 -10.70
C ASP A 100 -0.92 -6.70 -10.01
N ASP A 101 -1.87 -7.33 -9.31
CA ASP A 101 -1.61 -8.58 -8.60
C ASP A 101 -1.27 -9.72 -9.57
N THR A 102 -1.74 -9.68 -10.82
CA THR A 102 -1.45 -10.70 -11.83
C THR A 102 0.03 -10.76 -12.13
N LEU A 103 0.64 -9.63 -12.53
CA LEU A 103 2.08 -9.58 -12.80
C LEU A 103 2.88 -9.78 -11.51
N MET A 104 2.47 -9.17 -10.40
CA MET A 104 3.23 -9.24 -9.15
C MET A 104 3.23 -10.65 -8.55
N ASN A 105 2.20 -11.46 -8.77
CA ASN A 105 2.15 -12.87 -8.37
C ASN A 105 3.06 -13.76 -9.19
N ASP A 106 3.33 -13.42 -10.46
CA ASP A 106 4.28 -14.12 -11.34
C ASP A 106 5.75 -13.87 -10.95
N LEU A 107 6.02 -12.81 -10.16
CA LEU A 107 7.36 -12.40 -9.78
C LEU A 107 7.70 -12.91 -8.38
N THR A 108 8.89 -13.51 -8.23
CA THR A 108 9.47 -13.83 -6.92
C THR A 108 10.19 -12.60 -6.34
N ALA A 109 10.42 -12.57 -5.03
CA ALA A 109 11.24 -11.53 -4.41
C ALA A 109 12.63 -11.46 -5.07
N ARG A 110 13.21 -12.61 -5.43
CA ARG A 110 14.50 -12.69 -6.10
C ARG A 110 14.47 -12.08 -7.50
N SER A 111 13.43 -12.34 -8.31
CA SER A 111 13.32 -11.76 -9.64
C SER A 111 13.15 -10.25 -9.60
N LYS A 112 12.42 -9.72 -8.59
CA LYS A 112 12.26 -8.29 -8.36
C LYS A 112 13.58 -7.59 -8.01
N MET A 113 14.54 -8.30 -7.43
CA MET A 113 15.87 -7.78 -7.08
C MET A 113 16.90 -7.89 -8.21
N MET A 114 16.57 -8.52 -9.34
CA MET A 114 17.46 -8.68 -10.49
C MET A 114 17.05 -7.73 -11.63
N PRO A 115 17.68 -6.56 -11.77
CA PRO A 115 17.30 -5.55 -12.76
C PRO A 115 17.69 -5.96 -14.18
N ALA A 116 16.97 -6.90 -14.79
CA ALA A 116 17.12 -7.24 -16.19
C ALA A 116 16.35 -6.23 -17.07
N PRO A 117 16.94 -5.70 -18.17
CA PRO A 117 16.28 -4.70 -19.01
C PRO A 117 14.89 -5.12 -19.50
N GLY A 118 14.72 -6.37 -19.92
CA GLY A 118 13.42 -6.91 -20.36
C GLY A 118 12.38 -6.96 -19.23
N LEU A 119 12.79 -7.28 -18.02
CA LEU A 119 11.90 -7.23 -16.85
C LEU A 119 11.47 -5.81 -16.54
N LEU A 120 12.40 -4.86 -16.54
CA LEU A 120 12.10 -3.45 -16.29
C LEU A 120 11.13 -2.87 -17.33
N ALA A 121 11.31 -3.21 -18.62
CA ALA A 121 10.40 -2.81 -19.69
C ALA A 121 8.99 -3.38 -19.43
N ARG A 122 8.87 -4.69 -19.15
CA ARG A 122 7.59 -5.34 -18.83
C ARG A 122 6.90 -4.73 -17.61
N MET A 123 7.65 -4.44 -16.55
CA MET A 123 7.10 -3.79 -15.35
C MET A 123 6.62 -2.38 -15.63
N LYS A 124 7.33 -1.61 -16.47
CA LYS A 124 6.92 -0.28 -16.89
C LYS A 124 5.61 -0.33 -17.68
N GLU A 125 5.51 -1.21 -18.68
CA GLU A 125 4.31 -1.39 -19.50
C GLU A 125 3.10 -1.81 -18.64
N ALA A 126 3.29 -2.76 -17.74
CA ALA A 126 2.24 -3.20 -16.82
C ALA A 126 1.80 -2.08 -15.87
N GLY A 127 2.74 -1.31 -15.32
CA GLY A 127 2.43 -0.16 -14.47
C GLY A 127 1.66 0.94 -15.21
N GLN A 128 2.01 1.20 -16.48
CA GLN A 128 1.26 2.13 -17.32
C GLN A 128 -0.17 1.62 -17.56
N ALA A 129 -0.33 0.36 -17.96
CA ALA A 129 -1.64 -0.23 -18.20
C ALA A 129 -2.52 -0.23 -16.93
N ALA A 130 -1.94 -0.54 -15.76
CA ALA A 130 -2.66 -0.48 -14.49
C ALA A 130 -3.09 0.96 -14.13
N ALA A 131 -2.25 1.95 -14.38
CA ALA A 131 -2.57 3.36 -14.15
C ALA A 131 -3.65 3.86 -15.11
N ASP A 132 -3.54 3.53 -16.40
CA ASP A 132 -4.54 3.89 -17.41
C ASP A 132 -5.90 3.26 -17.07
N GLY A 133 -5.93 1.97 -16.75
CA GLY A 133 -7.15 1.28 -16.33
C GLY A 133 -7.77 1.89 -15.06
N PHE A 134 -6.96 2.27 -14.08
CA PHE A 134 -7.44 2.98 -12.90
C PHE A 134 -8.06 4.33 -13.24
N LEU A 135 -7.44 5.11 -14.12
CA LEU A 135 -7.95 6.42 -14.51
C LEU A 135 -9.24 6.30 -15.33
N ASP A 136 -9.32 5.31 -16.23
CA ASP A 136 -10.52 5.05 -17.02
C ASP A 136 -11.72 4.62 -16.16
N GLU A 137 -11.49 3.80 -15.14
CA GLU A 137 -12.55 3.26 -14.27
C GLU A 137 -12.89 4.19 -13.10
N HIS A 138 -11.90 4.89 -12.56
CA HIS A 138 -11.99 5.58 -11.27
C HIS A 138 -11.58 7.06 -11.30
N GLY A 139 -11.20 7.59 -12.46
CA GLY A 139 -10.74 8.98 -12.56
C GLY A 139 -11.77 10.00 -12.07
N ASP A 140 -13.07 9.72 -12.21
CA ASP A 140 -14.17 10.54 -11.72
C ASP A 140 -14.33 10.47 -10.18
N ALA A 141 -13.76 9.49 -9.52
CA ALA A 141 -13.80 9.36 -8.06
C ALA A 141 -12.78 10.24 -7.34
N LEU A 142 -11.74 10.69 -8.05
CA LEU A 142 -10.70 11.55 -7.47
C LEU A 142 -11.30 12.87 -6.99
N GLY A 143 -11.03 13.24 -5.74
CA GLY A 143 -11.59 14.42 -5.07
C GLY A 143 -13.01 14.24 -4.50
N ASP A 144 -13.68 13.14 -4.81
CA ASP A 144 -15.08 12.90 -4.45
C ASP A 144 -15.24 11.74 -3.45
N ARG A 145 -14.81 10.54 -3.82
CA ARG A 145 -15.04 9.31 -3.05
C ARG A 145 -13.86 8.34 -3.10
N ASP A 146 -13.80 7.45 -2.12
CA ASP A 146 -12.85 6.33 -2.13
C ASP A 146 -13.08 5.40 -3.33
N THR A 147 -12.01 4.78 -3.82
CA THR A 147 -12.09 3.63 -4.75
C THR A 147 -11.76 2.31 -4.06
N VAL A 148 -11.34 2.34 -2.79
CA VAL A 148 -11.07 1.17 -1.97
C VAL A 148 -12.11 1.05 -0.87
N ASP A 149 -12.84 -0.07 -0.84
CA ASP A 149 -13.71 -0.39 0.29
C ASP A 149 -12.88 -0.97 1.44
N LEU A 150 -12.45 -0.08 2.36
CA LEU A 150 -11.69 -0.48 3.53
C LEU A 150 -12.49 -1.37 4.50
N ARG A 151 -13.83 -1.27 4.51
CA ARG A 151 -14.66 -2.12 5.36
C ARG A 151 -14.68 -3.55 4.84
N ALA A 152 -14.89 -3.72 3.54
CA ALA A 152 -14.84 -5.05 2.91
C ALA A 152 -13.44 -5.67 3.06
N LEU A 153 -12.37 -4.86 2.90
CA LEU A 153 -10.99 -5.32 3.06
C LEU A 153 -10.72 -5.93 4.44
N PHE A 154 -11.37 -5.42 5.49
CA PHE A 154 -11.16 -5.88 6.87
C PHE A 154 -12.31 -6.71 7.45
N ALA A 155 -13.42 -6.88 6.75
CA ALA A 155 -14.60 -7.63 7.24
C ALA A 155 -14.28 -9.08 7.64
N GLY A 156 -13.28 -9.71 7.00
CA GLY A 156 -12.83 -11.06 7.36
C GLY A 156 -11.91 -11.15 8.59
N SER A 157 -11.45 -10.02 9.12
CA SER A 157 -10.49 -9.98 10.25
C SER A 157 -11.14 -9.67 11.60
N GLU A 158 -12.45 -9.37 11.64
CA GLU A 158 -13.18 -9.06 12.88
C GLU A 158 -13.73 -10.31 13.61
N VAL A 159 -13.44 -11.50 13.13
CA VAL A 159 -14.02 -12.77 13.66
C VAL A 159 -13.18 -13.40 14.77
N VAL A 160 -12.24 -12.70 15.37
CA VAL A 160 -11.51 -13.17 16.55
C VAL A 160 -11.46 -12.07 17.60
N GLY A 161 -12.53 -11.98 18.37
CA GLY A 161 -12.65 -11.25 19.62
C GLY A 161 -13.23 -12.16 20.68
#